data_d64d05f362773c7c7b78e6a4b019f620
#
_entry.id   d64d05f362773c7c7b78e6a4b019f620
#
_cell.length_a   1.000
_cell.length_b   1.000
_cell.length_c   1.000
_cell.angle_alpha   90.00
_cell.angle_beta   90.00
_cell.angle_gamma   90.00
#
_symmetry.space_group_name_H-M   'P 1'
#
loop_
_entity.id
_entity.type
_entity.pdbx_description
1 polymer ?
#
loop_
_entity_poly.entity_id
_entity_poly.type
_entity_poly.pdbx_seq_one_letter_code
_entity_poly.pdbx_strand_id
1 'polypeptide(L)'
;MTLFASSWKWILASGALLLALGAGAPAFAQPAISGMQSQTGPRLDFPAGLAVDGRAVYVSSSRNNAITAIDLTSKSLTVVAGTIFQQGSNDGIGDAARFNSPDGMTIVGQDLYICDTNNSDIRKLNIPSRTVTTIAGTANIAGTEDGHGTAAHFNLPTQIATDGQALYVADSGNSAIRRITLADMNVKTIAGQAGTTGKTEGNMTKSMFNGPRGIAVDKKAIYVADTGNEVIRRIDISTMETSTIAGTGEEGDKDGPAKEAQFNNPGAICTDGTALYILDADNHSVRKMDLTANTVTKLTLVNGHIGSGCALSSDGKQLYFSDTTENSVEVVDTSSGNVTTLYPPGG
;
A
#
# COMPACT_ATOMS: atom_id res chain seq x y z
N MET A 1 5.21 -4.58 40.29
CA MET A 1 6.63 -4.79 39.93
C MET A 1 6.66 -5.95 38.96
N THR A 2 6.73 -5.71 37.72
CA THR A 2 7.32 -6.40 36.56
C THR A 2 6.71 -5.83 35.28
N LEU A 3 7.54 -5.09 34.60
CA LEU A 3 7.34 -4.48 33.30
C LEU A 3 7.21 -5.57 32.21
N PHE A 4 6.23 -5.46 31.34
CA PHE A 4 6.28 -6.05 30.01
C PHE A 4 6.33 -4.91 29.00
N ALA A 5 7.53 -4.61 28.54
CA ALA A 5 7.78 -3.81 27.37
C ALA A 5 7.77 -4.77 26.17
N SER A 6 6.74 -4.73 25.32
CA SER A 6 6.75 -5.35 24.01
C SER A 6 7.39 -4.38 23.02
N SER A 7 8.67 -4.56 22.80
CA SER A 7 9.49 -3.80 21.88
C SER A 7 9.31 -4.30 20.45
N TRP A 8 8.88 -3.43 19.58
CA TRP A 8 8.94 -3.54 18.13
C TRP A 8 10.37 -3.70 17.64
N LYS A 9 10.70 -4.84 17.06
CA LYS A 9 11.96 -5.05 16.33
C LYS A 9 11.68 -5.75 15.00
N TRP A 10 11.34 -4.94 14.00
CA TRP A 10 11.63 -5.29 12.62
C TRP A 10 12.83 -4.46 12.19
N ILE A 11 14.03 -4.93 12.46
CA ILE A 11 15.29 -4.30 12.07
C ILE A 11 16.03 -5.26 11.16
N LEU A 12 16.27 -4.77 9.94
CA LEU A 12 17.49 -4.93 9.14
C LEU A 12 18.42 -6.10 9.56
N ALA A 13 18.41 -7.15 8.81
CA ALA A 13 19.52 -8.10 8.76
C ALA A 13 20.34 -7.85 7.49
N SER A 14 21.20 -6.83 7.53
CA SER A 14 22.37 -6.72 6.66
C SER A 14 23.52 -7.44 7.36
N GLY A 15 23.70 -8.74 7.05
CA GLY A 15 24.83 -9.52 7.56
C GLY A 15 26.04 -9.35 6.67
N ALA A 16 27.00 -8.55 7.11
CA ALA A 16 28.37 -8.64 6.63
C ALA A 16 29.05 -9.79 7.37
N LEU A 17 29.34 -10.89 6.68
CA LEU A 17 30.12 -12.02 7.24
C LEU A 17 31.60 -11.82 6.92
N LEU A 18 32.40 -11.57 7.97
CA LEU A 18 33.85 -11.56 7.90
C LEU A 18 34.35 -13.00 7.77
N LEU A 19 35.16 -13.27 6.74
CA LEU A 19 35.85 -14.54 6.58
C LEU A 19 36.99 -14.67 7.59
N ALA A 20 36.90 -15.70 8.42
CA ALA A 20 38.10 -16.25 9.14
C ALA A 20 38.46 -17.59 8.49
N LEU A 21 39.67 -17.67 7.94
CA LEU A 21 40.28 -18.89 7.40
C LEU A 21 40.71 -19.79 8.56
N GLY A 22 40.17 -21.00 8.61
CA GLY A 22 40.62 -22.06 9.53
C GLY A 22 40.30 -23.43 8.94
N ALA A 23 41.30 -24.30 8.90
CA ALA A 23 41.44 -25.54 8.15
C ALA A 23 40.44 -26.66 8.52
N GLY A 24 39.99 -27.39 7.50
CA GLY A 24 39.79 -28.84 7.50
C GLY A 24 38.63 -29.41 8.30
N ALA A 25 37.41 -29.48 7.69
CA ALA A 25 36.41 -30.47 8.06
C ALA A 25 35.84 -31.13 6.77
N PRO A 26 35.46 -32.43 6.78
CA PRO A 26 35.04 -33.15 5.60
C PRO A 26 33.74 -32.59 5.09
N ALA A 27 33.64 -32.45 3.75
CA ALA A 27 32.43 -32.03 3.06
C ALA A 27 31.31 -33.05 3.28
N PHE A 28 30.33 -32.70 4.09
CA PHE A 28 29.02 -33.38 4.03
C PHE A 28 28.35 -32.96 2.75
N ALA A 29 28.17 -33.92 1.83
CA ALA A 29 27.36 -33.75 0.65
C ALA A 29 25.93 -33.34 1.09
N GLN A 30 25.53 -32.11 0.80
CA GLN A 30 24.13 -31.71 0.91
C GLN A 30 23.32 -32.60 -0.02
N PRO A 31 22.18 -33.17 0.43
CA PRO A 31 21.28 -33.86 -0.48
C PRO A 31 20.83 -32.86 -1.54
N ALA A 32 21.00 -33.22 -2.80
CA ALA A 32 20.47 -32.47 -3.91
C ALA A 32 18.94 -32.33 -3.72
N ILE A 33 18.45 -31.12 -3.53
CA ILE A 33 17.02 -30.82 -3.56
C ILE A 33 16.63 -30.91 -5.03
N SER A 34 16.36 -32.14 -5.49
CA SER A 34 15.77 -32.44 -6.78
C SER A 34 14.28 -32.04 -6.71
N GLY A 35 13.94 -30.89 -7.26
CA GLY A 35 12.55 -30.43 -7.35
C GLY A 35 12.36 -28.93 -7.54
N MET A 36 13.37 -28.10 -7.44
CA MET A 36 13.27 -26.70 -7.88
C MET A 36 13.41 -26.67 -9.40
N GLN A 37 12.29 -26.80 -10.10
CA GLN A 37 12.22 -26.28 -11.46
C GLN A 37 12.47 -24.79 -11.37
N SER A 38 13.54 -24.28 -11.96
CA SER A 38 13.75 -22.86 -12.17
C SER A 38 12.64 -22.35 -13.08
N GLN A 39 11.57 -21.85 -12.50
CA GLN A 39 10.58 -21.13 -13.27
C GLN A 39 11.27 -19.87 -13.82
N THR A 40 11.45 -19.83 -15.13
CA THR A 40 12.19 -18.80 -15.85
C THR A 40 11.34 -17.56 -16.19
N GLY A 41 10.15 -17.42 -15.58
CA GLY A 41 9.19 -16.34 -15.80
C GLY A 41 9.16 -15.30 -14.68
N PRO A 42 8.56 -14.12 -14.92
CA PRO A 42 8.30 -13.15 -13.87
C PRO A 42 7.36 -13.76 -12.82
N ARG A 43 7.63 -13.46 -11.55
CA ARG A 43 6.79 -13.87 -10.42
C ARG A 43 6.60 -12.71 -9.48
N LEU A 44 5.51 -12.71 -8.72
CA LEU A 44 5.32 -11.79 -7.61
C LEU A 44 6.28 -12.16 -6.47
N ASP A 45 6.79 -11.15 -5.78
CA ASP A 45 7.51 -11.30 -4.53
C ASP A 45 7.14 -10.14 -3.62
N PHE A 46 6.40 -10.45 -2.57
CA PHE A 46 5.80 -9.49 -1.68
C PHE A 46 4.94 -8.45 -2.42
N PRO A 47 3.82 -8.89 -3.07
CA PRO A 47 2.91 -7.98 -3.73
C PRO A 47 2.31 -7.02 -2.70
N ALA A 48 2.44 -5.72 -2.97
CA ALA A 48 1.98 -4.67 -2.06
C ALA A 48 0.80 -3.90 -2.69
N GLY A 49 1.03 -2.73 -3.28
CA GLY A 49 -0.03 -1.90 -3.87
C GLY A 49 -0.65 -2.50 -5.13
N LEU A 50 -1.92 -2.21 -5.34
CA LEU A 50 -2.67 -2.63 -6.51
C LEU A 50 -3.37 -1.44 -7.18
N ALA A 51 -3.51 -1.51 -8.51
CA ALA A 51 -4.38 -0.63 -9.29
C ALA A 51 -4.97 -1.40 -10.47
N VAL A 52 -6.18 -1.08 -10.89
CA VAL A 52 -6.89 -1.80 -11.97
C VAL A 52 -7.44 -0.83 -13.01
N ASP A 53 -7.29 -1.16 -14.31
CA ASP A 53 -7.79 -0.36 -15.43
C ASP A 53 -8.89 -1.07 -16.25
N GLY A 54 -9.37 -2.22 -15.77
CA GLY A 54 -10.36 -3.06 -16.45
C GLY A 54 -9.76 -4.02 -17.49
N ARG A 55 -8.45 -3.94 -17.80
CA ARG A 55 -7.70 -4.88 -18.65
C ARG A 55 -6.71 -5.69 -17.84
N ALA A 56 -6.08 -5.03 -16.88
CA ALA A 56 -5.06 -5.62 -16.04
C ALA A 56 -5.18 -5.13 -14.59
N VAL A 57 -4.66 -5.95 -13.68
CA VAL A 57 -4.30 -5.54 -12.34
C VAL A 57 -2.80 -5.26 -12.32
N TYR A 58 -2.44 -4.02 -12.06
CA TYR A 58 -1.05 -3.63 -11.83
C TYR A 58 -0.70 -3.90 -10.38
N VAL A 59 0.47 -4.47 -10.16
CA VAL A 59 0.96 -4.89 -8.85
C VAL A 59 2.35 -4.34 -8.62
N SER A 60 2.56 -3.62 -7.54
CA SER A 60 3.90 -3.33 -7.04
C SER A 60 4.45 -4.58 -6.35
N SER A 61 5.50 -5.14 -6.91
CA SER A 61 6.20 -6.29 -6.32
C SER A 61 7.38 -5.75 -5.51
N SER A 62 7.12 -5.44 -4.22
CA SER A 62 8.02 -4.60 -3.41
C SER A 62 9.41 -5.20 -3.26
N ARG A 63 9.55 -6.51 -3.03
CA ARG A 63 10.86 -7.16 -2.94
C ARG A 63 11.54 -7.34 -4.29
N ASN A 64 10.75 -7.42 -5.38
CA ASN A 64 11.28 -7.42 -6.73
C ASN A 64 11.76 -6.04 -7.20
N ASN A 65 11.35 -4.95 -6.52
CA ASN A 65 11.58 -3.58 -6.95
C ASN A 65 11.06 -3.30 -8.38
N ALA A 66 9.89 -3.83 -8.69
CA ALA A 66 9.32 -3.78 -10.02
C ALA A 66 7.80 -3.60 -9.99
N ILE A 67 7.28 -3.01 -11.07
CA ILE A 67 5.84 -2.94 -11.33
C ILE A 67 5.51 -4.01 -12.35
N THR A 68 4.54 -4.85 -12.01
CA THR A 68 4.05 -5.95 -12.84
C THR A 68 2.58 -5.72 -13.22
N ALA A 69 2.12 -6.41 -14.24
CA ALA A 69 0.71 -6.42 -14.64
C ALA A 69 0.22 -7.85 -14.83
N ILE A 70 -0.94 -8.16 -14.28
CA ILE A 70 -1.68 -9.41 -14.50
C ILE A 70 -2.80 -9.09 -15.47
N ASP A 71 -2.76 -9.63 -16.67
CA ASP A 71 -3.82 -9.50 -17.67
C ASP A 71 -5.08 -10.23 -17.19
N LEU A 72 -6.22 -9.52 -17.15
CA LEU A 72 -7.46 -10.07 -16.59
C LEU A 72 -8.06 -11.18 -17.45
N THR A 73 -7.72 -11.28 -18.74
CA THR A 73 -8.22 -12.29 -19.65
C THR A 73 -7.32 -13.53 -19.66
N SER A 74 -6.03 -13.35 -19.95
CA SER A 74 -5.07 -14.46 -20.09
C SER A 74 -4.49 -14.93 -18.76
N LYS A 75 -4.63 -14.14 -17.69
CA LYS A 75 -3.99 -14.34 -16.37
C LYS A 75 -2.47 -14.35 -16.42
N SER A 76 -1.88 -13.88 -17.50
CA SER A 76 -0.42 -13.79 -17.64
C SER A 76 0.15 -12.63 -16.84
N LEU A 77 1.32 -12.84 -16.22
CA LEU A 77 2.08 -11.84 -15.50
C LEU A 77 3.20 -11.29 -16.39
N THR A 78 3.33 -9.96 -16.44
CA THR A 78 4.40 -9.28 -17.17
C THR A 78 5.04 -8.20 -16.31
N VAL A 79 6.36 -7.97 -16.47
CA VAL A 79 7.03 -6.83 -15.87
C VAL A 79 6.80 -5.59 -16.75
N VAL A 80 6.20 -4.54 -16.18
CA VAL A 80 5.92 -3.29 -16.89
C VAL A 80 7.07 -2.32 -16.75
N ALA A 81 7.61 -2.16 -15.54
CA ALA A 81 8.75 -1.29 -15.27
C ALA A 81 9.57 -1.79 -14.08
N GLY A 82 10.85 -1.41 -14.06
CA GLY A 82 11.81 -1.89 -13.07
C GLY A 82 12.53 -3.15 -13.52
N THR A 83 13.64 -3.46 -12.88
CA THR A 83 14.39 -4.71 -13.08
C THR A 83 14.34 -5.53 -11.78
N ILE A 84 13.88 -6.76 -11.88
CA ILE A 84 13.68 -7.66 -10.74
C ILE A 84 14.96 -7.74 -9.88
N PHE A 85 14.81 -7.55 -8.57
CA PHE A 85 15.86 -7.51 -7.55
C PHE A 85 16.92 -6.41 -7.71
N GLN A 86 16.67 -5.41 -8.55
CA GLN A 86 17.55 -4.25 -8.68
C GLN A 86 16.87 -3.00 -8.15
N GLN A 87 17.23 -2.61 -6.94
CA GLN A 87 16.76 -1.36 -6.34
C GLN A 87 17.47 -0.14 -6.94
N GLY A 88 16.83 1.02 -6.85
CA GLY A 88 17.36 2.31 -7.25
C GLY A 88 16.26 3.35 -7.41
N SER A 89 16.61 4.51 -7.97
CA SER A 89 15.68 5.65 -8.16
C SER A 89 15.71 6.22 -9.57
N ASN A 90 16.33 5.51 -10.52
CA ASN A 90 16.47 6.01 -11.89
C ASN A 90 15.12 6.12 -12.59
N ASP A 91 14.88 7.25 -13.23
CA ASP A 91 13.87 7.40 -14.27
C ASP A 91 14.29 6.63 -15.52
N GLY A 92 13.34 6.26 -16.38
CA GLY A 92 13.65 5.53 -17.61
C GLY A 92 12.46 4.81 -18.22
N ILE A 93 12.71 4.07 -19.28
CA ILE A 93 11.68 3.30 -20.00
C ILE A 93 11.80 1.83 -19.62
N GLY A 94 10.70 1.26 -19.15
CA GLY A 94 10.59 -0.16 -18.84
C GLY A 94 11.65 -0.61 -17.82
N ASP A 95 12.54 -1.51 -18.26
CA ASP A 95 13.59 -2.09 -17.44
C ASP A 95 14.79 -1.16 -17.16
N ALA A 96 14.86 0.03 -17.80
CA ALA A 96 15.84 1.05 -17.44
C ALA A 96 15.46 1.81 -16.16
N ALA A 97 14.17 1.86 -15.81
CA ALA A 97 13.71 2.45 -14.55
C ALA A 97 14.13 1.60 -13.34
N ARG A 98 14.24 2.24 -12.18
CA ARG A 98 14.50 1.58 -10.89
C ARG A 98 13.54 2.10 -9.85
N PHE A 99 13.20 1.21 -8.92
CA PHE A 99 12.38 1.48 -7.74
C PHE A 99 13.08 0.93 -6.49
N ASN A 100 12.59 1.32 -5.32
CA ASN A 100 13.04 0.78 -4.05
C ASN A 100 11.84 0.51 -3.12
N SER A 101 11.41 -0.75 -3.08
CA SER A 101 10.21 -1.17 -2.34
C SER A 101 8.97 -0.35 -2.76
N PRO A 102 8.59 -0.30 -4.03
CA PRO A 102 7.37 0.41 -4.43
C PRO A 102 6.16 -0.22 -3.74
N ASP A 103 5.24 0.63 -3.26
CA ASP A 103 4.03 0.22 -2.53
C ASP A 103 2.77 0.73 -3.25
N GLY A 104 1.96 1.54 -2.64
CA GLY A 104 0.66 1.98 -3.13
C GLY A 104 0.65 2.59 -4.51
N MET A 105 -0.41 2.33 -5.25
CA MET A 105 -0.58 2.79 -6.63
C MET A 105 -2.00 3.25 -6.91
N THR A 106 -2.14 4.19 -7.84
CA THR A 106 -3.42 4.61 -8.41
C THR A 106 -3.29 5.00 -9.88
N ILE A 107 -4.38 4.97 -10.63
CA ILE A 107 -4.41 5.27 -12.07
C ILE A 107 -5.21 6.53 -12.35
N VAL A 108 -4.67 7.41 -13.20
CA VAL A 108 -5.39 8.51 -13.83
C VAL A 108 -5.16 8.44 -15.34
N GLY A 109 -6.20 8.11 -16.08
CA GLY A 109 -6.11 7.94 -17.53
C GLY A 109 -5.16 6.80 -17.92
N GLN A 110 -4.01 7.13 -18.50
CA GLN A 110 -2.98 6.16 -18.91
C GLN A 110 -1.73 6.19 -18.01
N ASP A 111 -1.78 6.97 -16.95
CA ASP A 111 -0.66 7.14 -16.03
C ASP A 111 -0.95 6.43 -14.71
N LEU A 112 -0.01 5.58 -14.29
CA LEU A 112 0.04 4.93 -12.99
C LEU A 112 0.92 5.76 -12.07
N TYR A 113 0.40 6.16 -10.92
CA TYR A 113 1.13 6.89 -9.89
C TYR A 113 1.49 5.94 -8.75
N ILE A 114 2.74 5.98 -8.30
CA ILE A 114 3.36 4.95 -7.46
C ILE A 114 4.07 5.63 -6.30
N CYS A 115 3.81 5.18 -5.07
CA CYS A 115 4.65 5.47 -3.93
C CYS A 115 5.93 4.62 -4.03
N ASP A 116 7.06 5.24 -4.31
CA ASP A 116 8.36 4.56 -4.28
C ASP A 116 8.92 4.67 -2.86
N THR A 117 8.38 3.86 -1.98
CA THR A 117 8.34 4.04 -0.52
C THR A 117 9.71 4.26 0.10
N ASN A 118 10.68 3.37 -0.19
CA ASN A 118 12.01 3.50 0.39
C ASN A 118 12.86 4.60 -0.27
N ASN A 119 12.45 5.07 -1.46
CA ASN A 119 13.04 6.27 -2.06
C ASN A 119 12.41 7.57 -1.53
N SER A 120 11.28 7.48 -0.81
CA SER A 120 10.54 8.64 -0.28
C SER A 120 10.11 9.62 -1.37
N ASP A 121 9.72 9.11 -2.54
CA ASP A 121 9.24 9.92 -3.67
C ASP A 121 7.99 9.30 -4.33
N ILE A 122 7.40 10.08 -5.24
CA ILE A 122 6.22 9.66 -6.01
C ILE A 122 6.61 9.60 -7.49
N ARG A 123 6.41 8.41 -8.07
CA ARG A 123 6.75 8.13 -9.46
C ARG A 123 5.49 8.07 -10.32
N LYS A 124 5.63 8.44 -11.58
CA LYS A 124 4.62 8.30 -12.61
C LYS A 124 5.12 7.35 -13.68
N LEU A 125 4.36 6.29 -13.98
CA LEU A 125 4.59 5.37 -15.09
C LEU A 125 3.48 5.58 -16.12
N ASN A 126 3.86 6.07 -17.31
CA ASN A 126 2.93 6.07 -18.45
C ASN A 126 2.84 4.64 -19.02
N ILE A 127 1.67 4.04 -18.94
CA ILE A 127 1.45 2.62 -19.24
C ILE A 127 1.82 2.25 -20.70
N PRO A 128 1.33 2.99 -21.74
CA PRO A 128 1.66 2.66 -23.13
C PRO A 128 3.14 2.78 -23.48
N SER A 129 3.80 3.85 -23.04
CA SER A 129 5.22 4.09 -23.37
C SER A 129 6.18 3.42 -22.39
N ARG A 130 5.67 2.92 -21.25
CA ARG A 130 6.43 2.37 -20.13
C ARG A 130 7.46 3.36 -19.55
N THR A 131 7.25 4.67 -19.77
CA THR A 131 8.15 5.71 -19.27
C THR A 131 7.85 6.01 -17.82
N VAL A 132 8.87 5.91 -16.98
CA VAL A 132 8.83 6.25 -15.55
C VAL A 132 9.53 7.59 -15.34
N THR A 133 8.89 8.48 -14.57
CA THR A 133 9.43 9.78 -14.15
C THR A 133 9.11 10.06 -12.70
N THR A 134 10.03 10.70 -11.98
CA THR A 134 9.77 11.22 -10.63
C THR A 134 8.96 12.52 -10.74
N ILE A 135 7.81 12.59 -10.06
CA ILE A 135 6.91 13.76 -10.13
C ILE A 135 6.90 14.59 -8.85
N ALA A 136 7.21 13.99 -7.70
CA ALA A 136 7.30 14.71 -6.43
C ALA A 136 8.21 13.93 -5.47
N GLY A 137 8.87 14.67 -4.58
CA GLY A 137 9.89 14.10 -3.70
C GLY A 137 11.27 14.05 -4.34
N THR A 138 12.29 13.86 -3.51
CA THR A 138 13.68 13.66 -3.94
C THR A 138 14.16 12.34 -3.38
N ALA A 139 14.60 11.45 -4.26
CA ALA A 139 14.97 10.08 -3.88
C ALA A 139 15.98 10.04 -2.74
N ASN A 140 15.70 9.19 -1.74
CA ASN A 140 16.49 8.97 -0.55
C ASN A 140 16.61 10.21 0.38
N ILE A 141 15.78 11.23 0.20
CA ILE A 141 15.70 12.39 1.09
C ILE A 141 14.32 12.40 1.76
N ALA A 142 14.28 11.91 2.98
CA ALA A 142 13.07 11.97 3.79
C ALA A 142 12.92 13.38 4.39
N GLY A 143 11.67 13.89 4.44
CA GLY A 143 11.36 15.19 5.01
C GLY A 143 9.87 15.48 5.04
N THR A 144 9.51 16.63 5.57
CA THR A 144 8.11 17.07 5.76
C THR A 144 7.72 18.27 4.89
N GLU A 145 8.64 18.78 4.10
CA GLU A 145 8.50 20.03 3.36
C GLU A 145 7.41 19.94 2.29
N ASP A 146 6.52 20.90 2.28
CA ASP A 146 5.62 21.18 1.17
C ASP A 146 6.40 21.90 0.05
N GLY A 147 5.94 21.77 -1.20
CA GLY A 147 6.61 22.41 -2.32
C GLY A 147 6.12 21.93 -3.66
N HIS A 148 6.82 22.33 -4.72
CA HIS A 148 6.49 21.98 -6.10
C HIS A 148 7.39 20.85 -6.59
N GLY A 149 6.77 19.74 -7.00
CA GLY A 149 7.50 18.60 -7.55
C GLY A 149 8.57 18.08 -6.59
N THR A 150 9.81 18.03 -7.06
CA THR A 150 10.94 17.51 -6.28
C THR A 150 11.43 18.43 -5.15
N ALA A 151 10.88 19.64 -5.02
CA ALA A 151 11.15 20.51 -3.84
C ALA A 151 10.35 20.08 -2.60
N ALA A 152 9.31 19.27 -2.76
CA ALA A 152 8.62 18.64 -1.64
C ALA A 152 9.38 17.40 -1.17
N HIS A 153 9.19 17.02 0.09
CA HIS A 153 9.73 15.78 0.64
C HIS A 153 8.65 14.94 1.30
N PHE A 154 8.86 13.63 1.30
CA PHE A 154 8.02 12.61 1.94
C PHE A 154 8.87 11.75 2.87
N ASN A 155 8.23 10.93 3.67
CA ASN A 155 8.91 9.94 4.49
C ASN A 155 8.12 8.62 4.48
N LEU A 156 8.63 7.64 3.77
CA LEU A 156 8.00 6.33 3.61
C LEU A 156 6.52 6.47 3.20
N PRO A 157 6.18 7.13 2.07
CA PRO A 157 4.81 7.18 1.58
C PRO A 157 4.36 5.75 1.23
N THR A 158 3.18 5.33 1.74
CA THR A 158 2.71 3.94 1.58
C THR A 158 1.61 3.80 0.55
N GLN A 159 0.53 4.58 0.67
CA GLN A 159 -0.62 4.47 -0.23
C GLN A 159 -0.96 5.81 -0.88
N ILE A 160 -1.58 5.71 -2.07
CA ILE A 160 -1.95 6.85 -2.89
C ILE A 160 -3.32 6.61 -3.52
N ALA A 161 -4.18 7.63 -3.46
CA ALA A 161 -5.51 7.62 -4.08
C ALA A 161 -5.71 8.88 -4.92
N THR A 162 -6.74 8.91 -5.77
CA THR A 162 -6.99 10.04 -6.67
C THR A 162 -8.48 10.34 -6.84
N ASP A 163 -8.82 11.63 -6.97
CA ASP A 163 -10.13 12.12 -7.43
C ASP A 163 -10.12 12.49 -8.93
N GLY A 164 -9.00 12.21 -9.62
CA GLY A 164 -8.76 12.54 -11.03
C GLY A 164 -8.16 13.94 -11.25
N GLN A 165 -8.11 14.80 -10.24
CA GLN A 165 -7.50 16.14 -10.29
C GLN A 165 -6.30 16.28 -9.37
N ALA A 166 -6.28 15.50 -8.30
CA ALA A 166 -5.21 15.46 -7.33
C ALA A 166 -4.92 14.01 -6.90
N LEU A 167 -3.71 13.82 -6.40
CA LEU A 167 -3.31 12.61 -5.70
C LEU A 167 -3.30 12.90 -4.19
N TYR A 168 -3.75 11.94 -3.42
CA TYR A 168 -3.75 11.97 -1.97
C TYR A 168 -2.84 10.85 -1.47
N VAL A 169 -1.84 11.20 -0.70
CA VAL A 169 -0.76 10.31 -0.26
C VAL A 169 -0.79 10.13 1.24
N ALA A 170 -0.82 8.91 1.71
CA ALA A 170 -0.53 8.55 3.09
C ALA A 170 0.99 8.61 3.28
N ASP A 171 1.48 9.72 3.83
CA ASP A 171 2.88 9.97 4.13
C ASP A 171 3.20 9.40 5.52
N SER A 172 3.29 8.07 5.58
CA SER A 172 3.18 7.27 6.80
C SER A 172 4.27 7.58 7.82
N GLY A 173 5.52 7.71 7.37
CA GLY A 173 6.62 8.05 8.24
C GLY A 173 6.54 9.48 8.82
N ASN A 174 5.76 10.36 8.17
CA ASN A 174 5.47 11.70 8.66
C ASN A 174 4.14 11.80 9.43
N SER A 175 3.36 10.71 9.51
CA SER A 175 2.02 10.71 10.12
C SER A 175 1.12 11.82 9.56
N ALA A 176 1.16 12.03 8.25
CA ALA A 176 0.45 13.11 7.55
C ALA A 176 -0.20 12.65 6.26
N ILE A 177 -1.20 13.41 5.83
CA ILE A 177 -1.83 13.21 4.52
C ILE A 177 -1.43 14.38 3.61
N ARG A 178 -0.83 14.03 2.47
CA ARG A 178 -0.33 14.99 1.49
C ARG A 178 -1.21 15.00 0.25
N ARG A 179 -1.41 16.15 -0.33
CA ARG A 179 -2.13 16.35 -1.59
C ARG A 179 -1.18 16.85 -2.66
N ILE A 180 -1.17 16.21 -3.83
CA ILE A 180 -0.42 16.64 -5.01
C ILE A 180 -1.43 17.07 -6.07
N THR A 181 -1.45 18.33 -6.46
CA THR A 181 -2.29 18.81 -7.55
C THR A 181 -1.70 18.39 -8.88
N LEU A 182 -2.45 17.63 -9.71
CA LEU A 182 -1.92 17.10 -10.98
C LEU A 182 -1.60 18.17 -12.03
N ALA A 183 -2.26 19.32 -11.95
CA ALA A 183 -2.06 20.41 -12.92
C ALA A 183 -0.68 21.09 -12.81
N ASP A 184 -0.13 21.15 -11.60
CA ASP A 184 1.11 21.90 -11.33
C ASP A 184 2.08 21.16 -10.42
N MET A 185 1.79 19.92 -10.05
CA MET A 185 2.59 19.10 -9.12
C MET A 185 2.88 19.78 -7.77
N ASN A 186 2.00 20.67 -7.32
CA ASN A 186 2.14 21.31 -6.02
C ASN A 186 1.73 20.35 -4.90
N VAL A 187 2.63 20.11 -3.96
CA VAL A 187 2.45 19.23 -2.81
C VAL A 187 2.11 20.05 -1.58
N LYS A 188 1.04 19.69 -0.89
CA LYS A 188 0.62 20.31 0.38
C LYS A 188 0.23 19.28 1.41
N THR A 189 0.59 19.52 2.66
CA THR A 189 0.05 18.81 3.82
C THR A 189 -1.40 19.29 4.04
N ILE A 190 -2.36 18.38 3.96
CA ILE A 190 -3.79 18.70 4.10
C ILE A 190 -4.39 18.21 5.40
N ALA A 191 -3.76 17.23 6.05
CA ALA A 191 -4.16 16.77 7.38
C ALA A 191 -2.95 16.11 8.08
N GLY A 192 -2.93 16.18 9.40
CA GLY A 192 -1.84 15.70 10.23
C GLY A 192 -0.81 16.78 10.52
N GLN A 193 -0.17 16.68 11.67
CA GLN A 193 0.99 17.49 12.05
C GLN A 193 2.24 16.70 11.66
N ALA A 194 2.80 16.99 10.49
CA ALA A 194 3.91 16.24 9.93
C ALA A 194 5.07 16.04 10.92
N GLY A 195 5.50 14.78 11.05
CA GLY A 195 6.52 14.38 12.02
C GLY A 195 6.04 14.18 13.45
N THR A 196 4.72 14.34 13.72
CA THR A 196 4.13 14.18 15.06
C THR A 196 3.01 13.13 15.03
N THR A 197 3.12 12.12 15.87
CA THR A 197 2.09 11.07 16.00
C THR A 197 1.02 11.46 17.02
N GLY A 198 -0.21 11.03 16.82
CA GLY A 198 -1.31 11.24 17.73
C GLY A 198 -2.65 10.81 17.15
N LYS A 199 -3.75 11.09 17.85
CA LYS A 199 -5.12 10.72 17.44
C LYS A 199 -6.13 11.88 17.49
N THR A 200 -5.64 13.11 17.56
CA THR A 200 -6.48 14.31 17.66
C THR A 200 -7.31 14.49 16.38
N GLU A 201 -8.56 14.85 16.52
CA GLU A 201 -9.44 15.32 15.46
C GLU A 201 -9.25 16.81 15.20
N GLY A 202 -9.81 17.33 14.12
CA GLY A 202 -9.74 18.75 13.77
C GLY A 202 -9.34 18.98 12.33
N ASN A 203 -9.19 20.24 11.94
CA ASN A 203 -8.89 20.59 10.56
C ASN A 203 -7.38 20.73 10.32
N MET A 204 -6.94 20.34 9.11
CA MET A 204 -5.57 20.46 8.64
C MET A 204 -4.54 19.96 9.68
N THR A 205 -3.57 20.79 10.03
CA THR A 205 -2.49 20.47 10.96
C THR A 205 -2.90 20.40 12.43
N LYS A 206 -4.17 20.63 12.78
CA LYS A 206 -4.70 20.36 14.12
C LYS A 206 -5.01 18.88 14.34
N SER A 207 -5.33 18.16 13.27
CA SER A 207 -5.48 16.71 13.35
C SER A 207 -4.14 16.03 13.50
N MET A 208 -4.15 14.83 14.07
CA MET A 208 -2.97 13.97 14.19
C MET A 208 -3.32 12.54 13.78
N PHE A 209 -2.34 11.84 13.24
CA PHE A 209 -2.39 10.43 12.86
C PHE A 209 -1.24 9.66 13.50
N ASN A 210 -1.29 8.36 13.43
CA ASN A 210 -0.20 7.49 13.88
C ASN A 210 0.09 6.43 12.80
N GLY A 211 1.07 6.72 11.94
CA GLY A 211 1.44 5.82 10.85
C GLY A 211 0.27 5.47 9.93
N PRO A 212 -0.46 6.46 9.34
CA PRO A 212 -1.55 6.18 8.43
C PRO A 212 -1.03 5.42 7.21
N ARG A 213 -1.67 4.31 6.83
CA ARG A 213 -1.22 3.49 5.70
C ARG A 213 -2.16 3.55 4.51
N GLY A 214 -3.40 3.11 4.68
CA GLY A 214 -4.39 3.06 3.60
C GLY A 214 -5.06 4.40 3.36
N ILE A 215 -5.33 4.71 2.10
CA ILE A 215 -6.05 5.92 1.72
C ILE A 215 -6.99 5.62 0.54
N ALA A 216 -8.22 6.08 0.64
CA ALA A 216 -9.22 6.06 -0.42
C ALA A 216 -9.89 7.43 -0.52
N VAL A 217 -10.44 7.75 -1.68
CA VAL A 217 -11.11 9.04 -1.89
C VAL A 217 -12.37 8.86 -2.73
N ASP A 218 -13.40 9.58 -2.36
CA ASP A 218 -14.60 9.79 -3.17
C ASP A 218 -14.80 11.28 -3.44
N LYS A 219 -15.95 11.67 -3.97
CA LYS A 219 -16.26 13.07 -4.30
C LYS A 219 -16.41 13.98 -3.08
N LYS A 220 -16.53 13.44 -1.87
CA LYS A 220 -16.86 14.18 -0.65
C LYS A 220 -15.76 14.10 0.43
N ALA A 221 -15.03 13.01 0.45
CA ALA A 221 -14.13 12.72 1.54
C ALA A 221 -12.92 11.89 1.13
N ILE A 222 -11.88 12.04 1.92
CA ILE A 222 -10.71 11.16 1.93
C ILE A 222 -10.86 10.26 3.16
N TYR A 223 -10.72 8.97 2.98
CA TYR A 223 -10.77 7.96 4.03
C TYR A 223 -9.37 7.43 4.27
N VAL A 224 -9.00 7.33 5.53
CA VAL A 224 -7.64 6.95 5.95
C VAL A 224 -7.70 5.83 6.97
N ALA A 225 -7.00 4.75 6.71
CA ALA A 225 -6.68 3.77 7.73
C ALA A 225 -5.55 4.33 8.60
N ASP A 226 -5.91 4.83 9.78
CA ASP A 226 -4.99 5.39 10.78
C ASP A 226 -4.46 4.23 11.65
N THR A 227 -3.58 3.46 11.03
CA THR A 227 -3.19 2.10 11.38
C THR A 227 -2.71 1.99 12.82
N GLY A 228 -1.79 2.85 13.25
CA GLY A 228 -1.27 2.82 14.62
C GLY A 228 -2.24 3.35 15.69
N ASN A 229 -3.41 3.83 15.27
CA ASN A 229 -4.52 4.23 16.17
C ASN A 229 -5.70 3.25 16.09
N GLU A 230 -5.64 2.19 15.27
CA GLU A 230 -6.67 1.16 15.10
C GLU A 230 -8.04 1.73 14.72
N VAL A 231 -8.08 2.78 13.91
CA VAL A 231 -9.31 3.48 13.50
C VAL A 231 -9.32 3.85 12.03
N ILE A 232 -10.51 4.11 11.50
CA ILE A 232 -10.71 4.71 10.19
C ILE A 232 -11.09 6.18 10.37
N ARG A 233 -10.32 7.05 9.70
CA ARG A 233 -10.51 8.50 9.73
C ARG A 233 -11.16 8.96 8.42
N ARG A 234 -11.94 10.02 8.50
CA ARG A 234 -12.53 10.73 7.37
C ARG A 234 -12.06 12.17 7.39
N ILE A 235 -11.57 12.65 6.24
CA ILE A 235 -11.25 14.07 6.02
C ILE A 235 -12.28 14.60 5.03
N ASP A 236 -13.08 15.57 5.43
CA ASP A 236 -14.04 16.23 4.54
C ASP A 236 -13.30 17.14 3.57
N ILE A 237 -13.47 16.93 2.25
CA ILE A 237 -12.70 17.66 1.22
C ILE A 237 -13.05 19.18 1.22
N SER A 238 -14.27 19.54 1.62
CA SER A 238 -14.71 20.93 1.58
C SER A 238 -14.22 21.76 2.78
N THR A 239 -14.09 21.13 3.94
CA THR A 239 -13.72 21.80 5.20
C THR A 239 -12.32 21.43 5.70
N MET A 240 -11.74 20.36 5.17
CA MET A 240 -10.52 19.71 5.67
C MET A 240 -10.64 19.28 7.14
N GLU A 241 -11.84 19.05 7.62
CA GLU A 241 -12.11 18.52 8.97
C GLU A 241 -11.85 17.03 9.01
N THR A 242 -11.03 16.59 9.95
CA THR A 242 -10.71 15.19 10.20
C THR A 242 -11.49 14.68 11.37
N SER A 243 -12.19 13.58 11.19
CA SER A 243 -12.96 12.87 12.24
C SER A 243 -12.71 11.37 12.17
N THR A 244 -12.83 10.68 13.30
CA THR A 244 -12.87 9.22 13.35
C THR A 244 -14.25 8.75 12.96
N ILE A 245 -14.39 7.87 12.00
CA ILE A 245 -15.69 7.33 11.56
C ILE A 245 -15.92 5.88 11.98
N ALA A 246 -14.87 5.11 12.20
CA ALA A 246 -14.98 3.73 12.71
C ALA A 246 -13.76 3.37 13.56
N GLY A 247 -13.98 2.41 14.46
CA GLY A 247 -12.97 1.90 15.39
C GLY A 247 -13.05 2.53 16.77
N THR A 248 -12.77 1.72 17.81
CA THR A 248 -12.64 2.19 19.20
C THR A 248 -11.25 2.73 19.51
N GLY A 249 -10.24 2.40 18.68
CA GLY A 249 -8.85 2.66 18.96
C GLY A 249 -8.17 1.59 19.83
N GLU A 250 -8.86 0.47 20.04
CA GLU A 250 -8.32 -0.73 20.70
C GLU A 250 -8.30 -1.87 19.69
N GLU A 251 -7.24 -2.68 19.72
CA GLU A 251 -7.11 -3.88 18.89
C GLU A 251 -8.28 -4.84 19.13
N GLY A 252 -8.78 -5.45 18.08
CA GLY A 252 -9.83 -6.45 18.15
C GLY A 252 -10.51 -6.73 16.82
N ASP A 253 -11.53 -7.60 16.84
CA ASP A 253 -12.21 -8.13 15.64
C ASP A 253 -13.74 -7.98 15.76
N LYS A 254 -14.21 -6.99 16.49
CA LYS A 254 -15.63 -6.76 16.74
C LYS A 254 -16.29 -6.07 15.55
N ASP A 255 -17.37 -6.65 15.03
CA ASP A 255 -18.33 -6.05 14.11
C ASP A 255 -19.40 -5.22 14.84
N GLY A 256 -20.18 -4.44 14.11
CA GLY A 256 -21.33 -3.71 14.63
C GLY A 256 -21.37 -2.23 14.28
N PRO A 257 -21.95 -1.36 15.12
CA PRO A 257 -21.92 0.08 14.91
C PRO A 257 -20.50 0.58 14.71
N ALA A 258 -20.25 1.43 13.72
CA ALA A 258 -18.90 1.78 13.28
C ALA A 258 -17.99 2.28 14.42
N LYS A 259 -18.54 3.08 15.35
CA LYS A 259 -17.80 3.60 16.52
C LYS A 259 -17.50 2.56 17.62
N GLU A 260 -18.14 1.38 17.55
CA GLU A 260 -17.95 0.27 18.48
C GLU A 260 -17.17 -0.88 17.86
N ALA A 261 -16.96 -0.84 16.55
CA ALA A 261 -16.15 -1.83 15.84
C ALA A 261 -14.70 -1.76 16.31
N GLN A 262 -13.99 -2.86 16.17
CA GLN A 262 -12.56 -2.96 16.46
C GLN A 262 -11.83 -3.46 15.22
N PHE A 263 -10.61 -3.01 15.06
CA PHE A 263 -9.68 -3.42 14.02
C PHE A 263 -8.35 -3.85 14.64
N ASN A 264 -7.52 -4.52 13.86
CA ASN A 264 -6.17 -4.86 14.26
C ASN A 264 -5.24 -4.68 13.06
N ASN A 265 -4.45 -3.61 13.08
CA ASN A 265 -3.56 -3.20 12.00
C ASN A 265 -4.30 -2.97 10.67
N PRO A 266 -5.39 -2.13 10.63
CA PRO A 266 -6.08 -1.82 9.39
C PRO A 266 -5.10 -1.18 8.41
N GLY A 267 -4.86 -1.85 7.28
CA GLY A 267 -3.85 -1.49 6.29
C GLY A 267 -4.44 -0.73 5.10
N ALA A 268 -4.76 -1.44 4.03
CA ALA A 268 -5.33 -0.81 2.83
C ALA A 268 -6.83 -0.54 2.96
N ILE A 269 -7.29 0.45 2.20
CA ILE A 269 -8.70 0.84 2.14
C ILE A 269 -9.07 1.23 0.71
N CYS A 270 -10.22 0.72 0.25
CA CYS A 270 -10.83 1.06 -1.03
C CYS A 270 -12.28 1.52 -0.83
N THR A 271 -12.84 2.27 -1.78
CA THR A 271 -14.23 2.72 -1.71
C THR A 271 -14.93 2.64 -3.07
N ASP A 272 -16.22 2.31 -3.06
CA ASP A 272 -17.14 2.45 -4.19
C ASP A 272 -18.05 3.69 -4.04
N GLY A 273 -17.79 4.53 -3.02
CA GLY A 273 -18.58 5.71 -2.66
C GLY A 273 -19.81 5.41 -1.80
N THR A 274 -20.17 4.15 -1.59
CA THR A 274 -21.26 3.71 -0.69
C THR A 274 -20.75 2.91 0.49
N ALA A 275 -19.64 2.21 0.31
CA ALA A 275 -18.95 1.42 1.32
C ALA A 275 -17.44 1.64 1.28
N LEU A 276 -16.80 1.36 2.40
CA LEU A 276 -15.35 1.18 2.50
C LEU A 276 -15.06 -0.30 2.64
N TYR A 277 -14.05 -0.76 1.92
CA TYR A 277 -13.48 -2.09 2.05
C TYR A 277 -12.11 -1.94 2.71
N ILE A 278 -11.96 -2.49 3.90
CA ILE A 278 -10.82 -2.29 4.78
C ILE A 278 -10.10 -3.63 4.92
N LEU A 279 -8.83 -3.67 4.59
CA LEU A 279 -7.98 -4.82 4.84
C LEU A 279 -7.51 -4.77 6.30
N ASP A 280 -8.12 -5.57 7.15
CA ASP A 280 -7.87 -5.68 8.58
C ASP A 280 -6.80 -6.75 8.79
N ALA A 281 -5.52 -6.33 8.66
CA ALA A 281 -4.42 -7.21 8.29
C ALA A 281 -4.13 -8.29 9.35
N ASP A 282 -4.00 -7.91 10.62
CA ASP A 282 -3.69 -8.86 11.69
C ASP A 282 -4.91 -9.68 12.15
N ASN A 283 -6.12 -9.27 11.73
CA ASN A 283 -7.34 -10.07 11.83
C ASN A 283 -7.57 -10.98 10.62
N HIS A 284 -6.67 -10.98 9.63
CA HIS A 284 -6.79 -11.78 8.41
C HIS A 284 -8.17 -11.67 7.76
N SER A 285 -8.72 -10.47 7.69
CA SER A 285 -10.09 -10.28 7.20
C SER A 285 -10.23 -9.03 6.32
N VAL A 286 -11.18 -9.13 5.39
CA VAL A 286 -11.70 -7.97 4.68
C VAL A 286 -12.95 -7.51 5.41
N ARG A 287 -12.94 -6.27 5.88
CA ARG A 287 -14.08 -5.64 6.56
C ARG A 287 -14.79 -4.69 5.61
N LYS A 288 -16.11 -4.66 5.67
CA LYS A 288 -16.96 -3.73 4.92
C LYS A 288 -17.63 -2.76 5.88
N MET A 289 -17.40 -1.47 5.67
CA MET A 289 -18.13 -0.41 6.36
C MET A 289 -19.17 0.19 5.42
N ASP A 290 -20.45 0.06 5.75
CA ASP A 290 -21.54 0.76 5.08
C ASP A 290 -21.55 2.23 5.54
N LEU A 291 -21.32 3.16 4.61
CA LEU A 291 -21.22 4.59 4.91
C LEU A 291 -22.57 5.24 5.22
N THR A 292 -23.68 4.60 4.86
CA THR A 292 -25.04 5.08 5.14
C THR A 292 -25.56 4.53 6.47
N ALA A 293 -25.42 3.22 6.67
CA ALA A 293 -25.84 2.56 7.90
C ALA A 293 -24.90 2.80 9.07
N ASN A 294 -23.67 3.26 8.81
CA ASN A 294 -22.59 3.40 9.80
C ASN A 294 -22.32 2.11 10.58
N THR A 295 -22.22 1.00 9.87
CA THR A 295 -21.94 -0.32 10.44
C THR A 295 -20.72 -0.94 9.77
N VAL A 296 -19.95 -1.68 10.54
CA VAL A 296 -18.84 -2.49 10.07
C VAL A 296 -19.22 -3.96 10.18
N THR A 297 -18.96 -4.72 9.12
CA THR A 297 -19.18 -6.17 9.08
C THR A 297 -17.98 -6.84 8.44
N LYS A 298 -17.69 -8.05 8.88
CA LYS A 298 -16.69 -8.90 8.22
C LYS A 298 -17.27 -9.41 6.91
N LEU A 299 -16.63 -9.04 5.79
CA LEU A 299 -17.02 -9.51 4.45
C LEU A 299 -16.50 -10.94 4.23
N THR A 300 -15.23 -11.17 4.57
CA THR A 300 -14.62 -12.50 4.44
C THR A 300 -13.38 -12.64 5.33
N LEU A 301 -12.99 -13.90 5.58
CA LEU A 301 -11.69 -14.25 6.14
C LEU A 301 -10.73 -14.61 5.00
N VAL A 302 -9.46 -14.35 5.22
CA VAL A 302 -8.37 -14.63 4.29
C VAL A 302 -7.38 -15.58 4.96
N ASN A 303 -6.94 -16.62 4.25
CA ASN A 303 -6.04 -17.63 4.82
C ASN A 303 -4.57 -17.20 4.88
N GLY A 304 -4.20 -16.09 4.25
CA GLY A 304 -2.83 -15.58 4.17
C GLY A 304 -2.62 -14.27 4.91
N HIS A 305 -1.46 -13.66 4.73
CA HIS A 305 -1.20 -12.30 5.20
C HIS A 305 -1.66 -11.28 4.16
N ILE A 306 -2.64 -10.51 4.53
CA ILE A 306 -3.16 -9.41 3.71
C ILE A 306 -2.06 -8.37 3.54
N GLY A 307 -1.77 -8.03 2.29
CA GLY A 307 -0.82 -6.98 1.93
C GLY A 307 -1.37 -5.57 2.11
N SER A 308 -0.59 -4.59 1.67
CA SER A 308 -0.93 -3.17 1.78
C SER A 308 -1.79 -2.65 0.63
N GLY A 309 -2.16 -3.47 -0.37
CA GLY A 309 -2.85 -3.04 -1.57
C GLY A 309 -4.24 -3.57 -1.73
N CYS A 310 -5.18 -2.68 -2.07
CA CYS A 310 -6.47 -3.07 -2.61
C CYS A 310 -6.86 -2.19 -3.81
N ALA A 311 -7.66 -2.75 -4.70
CA ALA A 311 -8.26 -2.05 -5.82
C ALA A 311 -9.66 -2.60 -6.11
N LEU A 312 -10.60 -1.74 -6.52
CA LEU A 312 -11.93 -2.14 -6.92
C LEU A 312 -12.08 -2.14 -8.43
N SER A 313 -12.82 -3.12 -8.98
CA SER A 313 -13.29 -3.05 -10.36
C SER A 313 -14.18 -1.81 -10.56
N SER A 314 -14.25 -1.30 -11.78
CA SER A 314 -15.02 -0.08 -12.10
C SER A 314 -16.51 -0.18 -11.79
N ASP A 315 -17.06 -1.39 -11.72
CA ASP A 315 -18.47 -1.65 -11.33
C ASP A 315 -18.62 -1.93 -9.82
N GLY A 316 -17.52 -1.89 -9.05
CA GLY A 316 -17.51 -2.10 -7.61
C GLY A 316 -17.77 -3.55 -7.15
N LYS A 317 -17.90 -4.50 -8.07
CA LYS A 317 -18.29 -5.89 -7.73
C LYS A 317 -17.14 -6.78 -7.32
N GLN A 318 -15.92 -6.44 -7.72
CA GLN A 318 -14.72 -7.20 -7.42
C GLN A 318 -13.72 -6.33 -6.66
N LEU A 319 -13.31 -6.79 -5.52
CA LEU A 319 -12.21 -6.23 -4.75
C LEU A 319 -10.98 -7.10 -4.97
N TYR A 320 -9.94 -6.53 -5.52
CA TYR A 320 -8.61 -7.15 -5.63
C TYR A 320 -7.80 -6.78 -4.40
N PHE A 321 -7.09 -7.73 -3.84
CA PHE A 321 -6.14 -7.46 -2.77
C PHE A 321 -4.90 -8.36 -2.90
N SER A 322 -3.79 -7.92 -2.33
CA SER A 322 -2.52 -8.64 -2.33
C SER A 322 -2.41 -9.57 -1.11
N ASP A 323 -1.89 -10.77 -1.32
CA ASP A 323 -1.44 -11.68 -0.27
C ASP A 323 0.08 -11.81 -0.31
N THR A 324 0.73 -11.29 0.74
CA THR A 324 2.19 -11.23 0.79
C THR A 324 2.84 -12.54 1.22
N THR A 325 2.10 -13.47 1.82
CA THR A 325 2.60 -14.79 2.21
C THR A 325 2.62 -15.74 1.03
N GLU A 326 1.49 -15.78 0.31
CA GLU A 326 1.32 -16.66 -0.84
C GLU A 326 1.89 -16.04 -2.13
N ASN A 327 2.33 -14.78 -2.09
CA ASN A 327 2.77 -14.01 -3.26
C ASN A 327 1.72 -14.02 -4.37
N SER A 328 0.45 -13.85 -3.99
CA SER A 328 -0.70 -13.91 -4.87
C SER A 328 -1.49 -12.61 -4.92
N VAL A 329 -2.40 -12.53 -5.86
CA VAL A 329 -3.47 -11.53 -5.90
C VAL A 329 -4.80 -12.27 -5.82
N GLU A 330 -5.58 -11.90 -4.81
CA GLU A 330 -6.89 -12.46 -4.54
C GLU A 330 -8.01 -11.52 -5.03
N VAL A 331 -9.16 -12.10 -5.31
CA VAL A 331 -10.37 -11.38 -5.72
C VAL A 331 -11.52 -11.78 -4.81
N VAL A 332 -12.17 -10.77 -4.23
CA VAL A 332 -13.40 -10.94 -3.43
C VAL A 332 -14.58 -10.40 -4.22
N ASP A 333 -15.64 -11.19 -4.33
CA ASP A 333 -16.95 -10.68 -4.73
C ASP A 333 -17.53 -9.83 -3.60
N THR A 334 -17.77 -8.54 -3.83
CA THR A 334 -18.15 -7.56 -2.81
C THR A 334 -19.55 -7.78 -2.25
N SER A 335 -20.37 -8.62 -2.90
CA SER A 335 -21.73 -8.95 -2.47
C SER A 335 -21.80 -10.23 -1.66
N SER A 336 -21.06 -11.25 -2.05
CA SER A 336 -21.09 -12.58 -1.42
C SER A 336 -19.94 -12.85 -0.45
N GLY A 337 -18.83 -12.11 -0.57
CA GLY A 337 -17.60 -12.36 0.18
C GLY A 337 -16.80 -13.58 -0.33
N ASN A 338 -17.19 -14.18 -1.48
CA ASN A 338 -16.43 -15.29 -2.05
C ASN A 338 -15.06 -14.83 -2.53
N VAL A 339 -14.01 -15.56 -2.14
CA VAL A 339 -12.63 -15.32 -2.51
C VAL A 339 -12.18 -16.28 -3.60
N THR A 340 -11.48 -15.77 -4.58
CA THR A 340 -10.83 -16.55 -5.64
C THR A 340 -9.44 -15.99 -5.92
N THR A 341 -8.50 -16.83 -6.31
CA THR A 341 -7.14 -16.41 -6.63
C THR A 341 -7.05 -15.97 -8.08
N LEU A 342 -6.66 -14.72 -8.32
CA LEU A 342 -6.43 -14.20 -9.67
C LEU A 342 -5.12 -14.71 -10.25
N TYR A 343 -4.08 -14.68 -9.43
CA TYR A 343 -2.74 -15.10 -9.79
C TYR A 343 -2.18 -15.96 -8.65
N PRO A 344 -2.02 -17.28 -8.83
CA PRO A 344 -1.57 -18.21 -7.81
C PRO A 344 -0.05 -18.12 -7.57
N PRO A 345 0.43 -18.55 -6.38
CA PRO A 345 1.86 -18.63 -6.07
C PRO A 345 2.58 -19.51 -7.10
N GLY A 346 3.69 -19.03 -7.62
CA GLY A 346 4.56 -19.79 -8.51
C GLY A 346 3.99 -20.09 -9.90
N GLY A 347 2.99 -19.31 -10.34
CA GLY A 347 2.41 -19.41 -11.68
C GLY A 347 3.37 -18.99 -12.80
#